data_f55779f47b68a51f97c724c056cff237
#
_entry.id   f55779f47b68a51f97c724c056cff237
#
_cell.length_a   1.000
_cell.length_b   1.000
_cell.length_c   1.000
_cell.angle_alpha   90.00
_cell.angle_beta   90.00
_cell.angle_gamma   90.00
#
_symmetry.space_group_name_H-M   'P 1'
#
loop_
_entity.id
_entity.type
_entity.pdbx_description
1 polymer ?
#
loop_
_entity_poly.entity_id
_entity_poly.type
_entity_poly.pdbx_seq_one_letter_code
_entity_poly.pdbx_strand_id
1 'polypeptide(L)'
;MKKVLVVCGNGIASSSIMVAGLQDYLKEQGIEAQIDKASLMDATTDRINSYDLLVSSTKINNDAVTIPVIIGIGLFTGIGEEEVLEDIKGVLVG
;
A
#
# COMPACT_ATOMS: atom_id res chain seq x y z
N MET A 1 -5.04 6.78 -13.88
CA MET A 1 -4.15 5.86 -13.14
C MET A 1 -4.30 6.09 -11.64
N LYS A 2 -4.57 5.05 -10.89
CA LYS A 2 -4.67 5.15 -9.43
C LYS A 2 -3.27 5.23 -8.81
N LYS A 3 -3.19 5.90 -7.67
CA LYS A 3 -1.92 6.04 -6.94
C LYS A 3 -1.98 5.33 -5.61
N VAL A 4 -0.97 4.53 -5.32
CA VAL A 4 -0.86 3.76 -4.08
C VAL A 4 0.41 4.19 -3.36
N LEU A 5 0.30 4.51 -2.08
CA LEU A 5 1.46 4.79 -1.23
C LEU A 5 1.68 3.59 -0.32
N VAL A 6 2.89 3.05 -0.35
CA VAL A 6 3.29 1.95 0.54
C VAL A 6 4.18 2.53 1.64
N VAL A 7 3.77 2.36 2.88
CA VAL A 7 4.48 2.86 4.06
C VAL A 7 4.92 1.68 4.92
N CYS A 8 6.18 1.66 5.28
CA CYS A 8 6.73 0.63 6.16
C CYS A 8 7.49 1.27 7.31
N GLY A 9 7.13 0.91 8.53
CA GLY A 9 7.76 1.44 9.73
C GLY A 9 9.15 0.90 10.01
N ASN A 10 9.50 -0.24 9.43
CA ASN A 10 10.73 -0.97 9.75
C ASN A 10 11.83 -0.82 8.70
N GLY A 11 11.72 0.17 7.82
CA GLY A 11 12.78 0.49 6.89
C GLY A 11 12.48 0.17 5.44
N ILE A 12 13.43 0.55 4.59
CA ILE A 12 13.28 0.55 3.13
C ILE A 12 13.22 -0.85 2.54
N ALA A 13 13.94 -1.81 3.13
CA ALA A 13 13.99 -3.17 2.60
C ALA A 13 12.62 -3.86 2.58
N SER A 14 11.85 -3.71 3.68
CA SER A 14 10.50 -4.28 3.76
C SER A 14 9.55 -3.65 2.75
N SER A 15 9.61 -2.33 2.59
CA SER A 15 8.75 -1.64 1.63
C SER A 15 9.07 -2.03 0.19
N SER A 16 10.33 -2.29 -0.13
CA SER A 16 10.72 -2.74 -1.47
C SER A 16 10.12 -4.10 -1.81
N ILE A 17 10.11 -5.03 -0.86
CA ILE A 17 9.51 -6.35 -1.04
C ILE A 17 7.99 -6.22 -1.24
N MET A 18 7.34 -5.40 -0.42
CA MET A 18 5.91 -5.16 -0.53
C MET A 18 5.54 -4.53 -1.88
N VAL A 19 6.30 -3.54 -2.31
CA VAL A 19 6.08 -2.86 -3.59
C VAL A 19 6.26 -3.85 -4.75
N ALA A 20 7.30 -4.66 -4.75
CA ALA A 20 7.56 -5.63 -5.82
C ALA A 20 6.42 -6.64 -5.93
N GLY A 21 5.96 -7.20 -4.81
CA GLY A 21 4.84 -8.14 -4.81
C GLY A 21 3.55 -7.51 -5.31
N LEU A 22 3.29 -6.28 -4.89
CA LEU A 22 2.10 -5.55 -5.31
C LEU A 22 2.14 -5.20 -6.80
N GLN A 23 3.28 -4.75 -7.30
CA GLN A 23 3.44 -4.44 -8.73
C GLN A 23 3.20 -5.67 -9.60
N ASP A 24 3.76 -6.82 -9.22
CA ASP A 24 3.60 -8.06 -9.96
C ASP A 24 2.14 -8.49 -10.00
N TYR A 25 1.44 -8.40 -8.87
CA TYR A 25 0.03 -8.75 -8.79
C TYR A 25 -0.82 -7.85 -9.69
N LEU A 26 -0.64 -6.54 -9.59
CA LEU A 26 -1.41 -5.58 -10.39
C LEU A 26 -1.16 -5.76 -11.88
N LYS A 27 0.08 -6.05 -12.26
CA LYS A 27 0.43 -6.31 -13.64
C LYS A 27 -0.26 -7.58 -14.16
N GLU A 28 -0.32 -8.64 -13.36
CA GLU A 28 -1.03 -9.86 -13.71
C GLU A 28 -2.52 -9.62 -13.90
N GLN A 29 -3.11 -8.74 -13.07
CA GLN A 29 -4.53 -8.43 -13.12
C GLN A 29 -4.89 -7.39 -14.19
N GLY A 30 -3.88 -6.84 -14.88
CA GLY A 30 -4.12 -5.80 -15.86
C GLY A 30 -4.53 -4.46 -15.27
N ILE A 31 -4.17 -4.21 -14.01
CA ILE A 31 -4.49 -2.97 -13.32
C ILE A 31 -3.30 -2.01 -13.42
N GLU A 32 -3.54 -0.82 -13.95
CA GLU A 32 -2.53 0.22 -13.97
C GLU A 32 -2.61 1.07 -12.72
N ALA A 33 -1.53 1.13 -11.96
CA ALA A 33 -1.43 1.95 -10.76
C ALA A 33 0.00 2.41 -10.56
N GLN A 34 0.15 3.64 -10.07
CA GLN A 34 1.45 4.15 -9.66
C GLN A 34 1.67 3.77 -8.20
N ILE A 35 2.77 3.12 -7.91
CA ILE A 35 3.10 2.67 -6.56
C ILE A 35 4.35 3.41 -6.11
N ASP A 36 4.20 4.18 -5.03
CA ASP A 36 5.31 4.88 -4.41
C ASP A 36 5.52 4.31 -3.01
N LYS A 37 6.73 4.45 -2.50
CA LYS A 37 7.06 3.99 -1.14
C LYS A 37 7.60 5.15 -0.32
N ALA A 38 7.32 5.11 0.97
CA ALA A 38 7.79 6.12 1.91
C ALA A 38 8.03 5.49 3.27
N SER A 39 8.90 6.10 4.07
CA SER A 39 9.02 5.74 5.47
C SER A 39 7.84 6.32 6.26
N LEU A 40 7.61 5.79 7.45
CA LEU A 40 6.54 6.29 8.32
C LEU A 40 6.72 7.78 8.64
N MET A 41 7.96 8.23 8.75
CA MET A 41 8.27 9.64 9.05
C MET A 41 8.02 10.55 7.85
N ASP A 42 8.21 10.05 6.63
CA ASP A 42 8.00 10.83 5.40
C ASP A 42 6.54 10.83 4.94
N ALA A 43 5.73 9.94 5.48
CA ALA A 43 4.32 9.82 5.11
C ALA A 43 3.47 10.81 5.90
N THR A 44 3.55 12.09 5.53
CA THR A 44 2.72 13.14 6.15
C THR A 44 1.26 12.96 5.72
N THR A 45 0.34 13.53 6.49
CA THR A 45 -1.10 13.46 6.19
C THR A 45 -1.40 14.00 4.80
N ASP A 46 -0.83 15.15 4.44
CA ASP A 46 -1.04 15.75 3.13
C ASP A 46 -0.55 14.85 2.01
N ARG A 47 0.61 14.23 2.20
CA ARG A 47 1.16 13.29 1.22
C ARG A 47 0.27 12.07 1.06
N ILE A 48 -0.17 11.48 2.18
CA ILE A 48 -1.06 10.31 2.16
C ILE A 48 -2.35 10.61 1.41
N ASN A 49 -2.97 11.75 1.72
CA ASN A 49 -4.25 12.12 1.11
C ASN A 49 -4.15 12.48 -0.37
N SER A 50 -2.95 12.62 -0.91
CA SER A 50 -2.75 12.82 -2.34
C SER A 50 -2.81 11.52 -3.14
N TYR A 51 -2.87 10.38 -2.46
CA TYR A 51 -2.96 9.06 -3.07
C TYR A 51 -4.39 8.52 -3.00
N ASP A 52 -4.65 7.45 -3.73
CA ASP A 52 -5.96 6.78 -3.74
C ASP A 52 -6.05 5.68 -2.71
N LEU A 53 -4.91 5.12 -2.29
CA LEU A 53 -4.84 4.02 -1.34
C LEU A 53 -3.55 4.10 -0.55
N LEU A 54 -3.62 3.81 0.74
CA LEU A 54 -2.45 3.65 1.60
C LEU A 54 -2.32 2.17 1.99
N VAL A 55 -1.17 1.59 1.70
CA VAL A 55 -0.83 0.24 2.16
C VAL A 55 0.29 0.39 3.18
N SER A 56 0.04 -0.04 4.40
CA SER A 56 0.98 0.12 5.52
C SER A 56 1.28 -1.23 6.15
N SER A 57 2.52 -1.40 6.60
CA SER A 57 2.89 -2.58 7.38
C SER A 57 2.39 -2.52 8.82
N THR A 58 1.99 -1.34 9.28
CA THR A 58 1.49 -1.13 10.63
C THR A 58 0.18 -0.34 10.59
N LYS A 59 -0.58 -0.42 11.69
CA LYS A 59 -1.82 0.34 11.80
C LYS A 59 -1.52 1.83 11.86
N ILE A 60 -2.23 2.60 11.07
CA ILE A 60 -2.13 4.06 11.03
C ILE A 60 -3.28 4.65 11.85
N ASN A 61 -2.94 5.28 12.97
CA ASN A 61 -3.90 5.97 13.83
C ASN A 61 -3.91 7.47 13.52
N ASN A 62 -4.48 7.84 12.38
CA ASN A 62 -4.53 9.24 11.97
C ASN A 62 -5.91 9.54 11.39
N ASP A 63 -6.73 10.24 12.18
CA ASP A 63 -8.10 10.59 11.78
C ASP A 63 -8.16 11.56 10.60
N ALA A 64 -7.06 12.25 10.31
CA ALA A 64 -6.99 13.17 9.18
C ALA A 64 -6.75 12.46 7.84
N VAL A 65 -6.43 11.17 7.85
CA VAL A 65 -6.29 10.38 6.63
C VAL A 65 -7.69 10.05 6.11
N THR A 66 -8.00 10.49 4.88
CA THR A 66 -9.32 10.35 4.28
C THR A 66 -9.40 9.22 3.25
N ILE A 67 -8.28 8.65 2.85
CA ILE A 67 -8.23 7.57 1.87
C ILE A 67 -8.31 6.20 2.55
N PRO A 68 -8.67 5.14 1.82
CA PRO A 68 -8.64 3.78 2.37
C PRO A 68 -7.23 3.39 2.84
N VAL A 69 -7.16 2.69 3.97
CA VAL A 69 -5.90 2.18 4.52
C VAL A 69 -6.01 0.65 4.62
N ILE A 70 -5.03 -0.03 4.04
CA ILE A 70 -4.97 -1.50 4.10
C ILE A 70 -3.68 -1.88 4.81
N ILE A 71 -3.77 -2.77 5.80
CA ILE A 71 -2.59 -3.30 6.48
C ILE A 71 -1.99 -4.38 5.59
N GLY A 72 -0.85 -4.08 5.01
CA GLY A 72 -0.23 -4.90 3.98
C GLY A 72 0.95 -5.74 4.42
N ILE A 73 1.10 -6.00 5.71
CA ILE A 73 2.24 -6.80 6.21
C ILE A 73 2.28 -8.20 5.59
N GLY A 74 1.14 -8.73 5.16
CA GLY A 74 1.08 -10.00 4.46
C GLY A 74 1.87 -10.04 3.15
N LEU A 75 2.06 -8.89 2.52
CA LEU A 75 2.88 -8.78 1.30
C LEU A 75 4.36 -9.02 1.61
N PHE A 76 4.78 -8.77 2.84
CA PHE A 76 6.14 -9.00 3.27
C PHE A 76 6.34 -10.41 3.82
N THR A 77 5.40 -10.90 4.65
CA THR A 77 5.53 -12.20 5.32
C THR A 77 5.01 -13.37 4.48
N GLY A 78 4.14 -13.10 3.50
CA GLY A 78 3.44 -14.13 2.75
C GLY A 78 2.20 -14.68 3.43
N ILE A 79 1.97 -14.31 4.69
CA ILE A 79 0.81 -14.79 5.46
C ILE A 79 -0.37 -13.86 5.18
N GLY A 80 -1.46 -14.41 4.61
CA GLY A 80 -2.63 -13.62 4.25
C GLY A 80 -2.42 -12.71 3.05
N GLU A 81 -1.41 -12.96 2.24
CA GLU A 81 -1.06 -12.14 1.07
C GLU A 81 -2.22 -12.04 0.09
N GLU A 82 -2.89 -13.14 -0.21
CA GLU A 82 -4.00 -13.16 -1.15
C GLU A 82 -5.14 -12.25 -0.72
N GLU A 83 -5.47 -12.26 0.57
CA GLU A 83 -6.53 -11.44 1.12
C GLU A 83 -6.19 -9.95 1.01
N VAL A 84 -4.95 -9.60 1.31
CA VAL A 84 -4.45 -8.22 1.18
C VAL A 84 -4.53 -7.77 -0.29
N LEU A 85 -4.09 -8.62 -1.22
CA LEU A 85 -4.10 -8.29 -2.63
C LEU A 85 -5.52 -8.13 -3.18
N GLU A 86 -6.46 -8.97 -2.74
CA GLU A 86 -7.86 -8.83 -3.12
C GLU A 86 -8.47 -7.52 -2.59
N ASP A 87 -8.15 -7.16 -1.36
CA ASP A 87 -8.62 -5.90 -0.78
C ASP A 87 -8.08 -4.69 -1.57
N ILE A 88 -6.82 -4.74 -1.94
CA ILE A 88 -6.19 -3.69 -2.75
C ILE A 88 -6.87 -3.58 -4.11
N LYS A 89 -7.10 -4.71 -4.76
CA LYS A 89 -7.78 -4.76 -6.05
C LYS A 89 -9.17 -4.16 -5.95
N GLY A 90 -9.92 -4.50 -4.90
CA GLY A 90 -11.25 -3.97 -4.68
C GLY A 90 -11.29 -2.45 -4.57
N VAL A 91 -10.27 -1.85 -3.95
CA VAL A 91 -10.15 -0.39 -3.85
C VAL A 91 -9.79 0.24 -5.19
N LEU A 92 -8.89 -0.38 -5.95
CA LEU A 92 -8.37 0.19 -7.19
C LEU A 92 -9.33 0.06 -8.38
N VAL A 93 -10.12 -1.01 -8.43
CA VAL A 93 -11.06 -1.24 -9.54
C VAL A 93 -12.52 -1.09 -9.14
N GLY A 94 -12.78 -1.06 -7.86
CA GLY A 94 -14.13 -0.91 -7.34
C GLY A 94 -14.49 0.53 -7.21
#